data_a280d5ff36976bd323a9f69f4338f4ae
#
_entry.id   a280d5ff36976bd323a9f69f4338f4ae
#
_cell.length_a   1.000
_cell.length_b   1.000
_cell.length_c   1.000
_cell.angle_alpha   90.00
_cell.angle_beta   90.00
_cell.angle_gamma   90.00
#
_symmetry.space_group_name_H-M   'P 1'
#
loop_
_entity.id
_entity.type
_entity.pdbx_description
1 polymer ?
#
loop_
_entity_poly.entity_id
_entity_poly.type
_entity_poly.pdbx_seq_one_letter_code
_entity_poly.pdbx_strand_id
1 'polypeptide(L)'
;MVGMKRTLLVLVVIGLIAMNTIASGADFPTKPIKIIVHTKPGGAVDLMARQLAQVATNYCDQPLVVVNKPGGSGLLALADVYQAKPDGYTLLAFPAAFLAPLQTTDIGFGIDSFHYIACLTISPEVIITNKQSDLVTLEQILADARANPGQQKWCGPGSGTLDHLMGVEIWDKADISVKWIPYGGGAPSIVSVMGGHSDVYIGNPEDLLGRENTLTIAAVASEERLPSFPETPTFSEFGIDMTDNVMWRGFAVQENTPVEVIDYLEDLLWKCSQDPLWLGFVERTMVQGVFLRNEEFTQRVEKDAQSAREYLELAGFKIGTVPKSAPYPLLFFVVVLVVLLAVLVVLTRKRNMKMSGTIQIAATGLAVAMLFYFMSLYFPGPRKGTFVGAATIPQFWSIFLAAMAVIVLVRSLKGAPEKEKVSGRTRLVVMMIALTTVYTFLLPVIGFFPATLLLLVGGMVILGYRKISVICIATVVVLAFLYGIFYKVLMVPLPMGSLF
;
A
#
# COMPACT_ATOMS: atom_id res chain seq x y z
N MET A 1 1.23 -58.47 -2.43
CA MET A 1 1.18 -57.13 -3.05
C MET A 1 0.48 -56.05 -2.22
N VAL A 2 -0.55 -56.34 -1.43
CA VAL A 2 -1.29 -55.34 -0.61
C VAL A 2 -0.48 -54.84 0.60
N GLY A 3 0.36 -55.70 1.21
CA GLY A 3 1.20 -55.31 2.35
C GLY A 3 2.31 -54.33 1.99
N MET A 4 2.96 -54.51 0.86
CA MET A 4 4.09 -53.69 0.37
C MET A 4 3.66 -52.24 0.03
N LYS A 5 2.42 -52.06 -0.45
CA LYS A 5 1.87 -50.71 -0.73
C LYS A 5 1.54 -49.95 0.56
N ARG A 6 1.08 -50.64 1.63
CA ARG A 6 0.83 -50.01 2.93
C ARG A 6 2.13 -49.59 3.62
N THR A 7 3.17 -50.44 3.57
CA THR A 7 4.47 -50.10 4.15
C THR A 7 5.14 -48.92 3.44
N LEU A 8 5.01 -48.86 2.11
CA LEU A 8 5.55 -47.70 1.33
C LEU A 8 4.80 -46.39 1.66
N LEU A 9 3.46 -46.44 1.84
CA LEU A 9 2.67 -45.28 2.23
C LEU A 9 3.03 -44.77 3.63
N VAL A 10 3.24 -45.69 4.59
CA VAL A 10 3.70 -45.33 5.93
C VAL A 10 5.09 -44.71 5.92
N LEU A 11 6.01 -45.22 5.13
CA LEU A 11 7.35 -44.65 4.99
C LEU A 11 7.34 -43.30 4.31
N VAL A 12 6.46 -43.06 3.33
CA VAL A 12 6.26 -41.73 2.71
C VAL A 12 5.66 -40.76 3.69
N VAL A 13 4.68 -41.15 4.49
CA VAL A 13 4.06 -40.28 5.52
C VAL A 13 5.06 -39.97 6.63
N ILE A 14 5.83 -40.95 7.09
CA ILE A 14 6.91 -40.72 8.07
C ILE A 14 8.01 -39.82 7.47
N GLY A 15 8.35 -40.00 6.19
CA GLY A 15 9.31 -39.14 5.47
C GLY A 15 8.79 -37.70 5.32
N LEU A 16 7.50 -37.50 5.05
CA LEU A 16 6.86 -36.17 5.00
C LEU A 16 6.76 -35.50 6.38
N ILE A 17 6.50 -36.30 7.44
CA ILE A 17 6.51 -35.80 8.82
C ILE A 17 7.94 -35.45 9.25
N ALA A 18 8.94 -36.27 8.90
CA ALA A 18 10.34 -36.01 9.21
C ALA A 18 10.89 -34.78 8.42
N MET A 19 10.40 -34.52 7.21
CA MET A 19 10.76 -33.28 6.47
C MET A 19 10.20 -32.01 7.10
N ASN A 20 9.09 -32.07 7.85
CA ASN A 20 8.58 -30.93 8.58
C ASN A 20 9.28 -30.68 9.93
N THR A 21 10.01 -31.68 10.48
CA THR A 21 10.73 -31.53 11.77
C THR A 21 12.20 -31.10 11.59
N ILE A 22 12.73 -30.99 10.38
CA ILE A 22 14.12 -30.57 10.13
C ILE A 22 14.24 -29.04 9.86
N ALA A 23 13.12 -28.31 9.90
CA ALA A 23 13.09 -26.85 9.75
C ALA A 23 13.28 -26.08 11.08
N SER A 24 13.68 -26.74 12.17
CA SER A 24 13.94 -26.14 13.48
C SER A 24 15.43 -26.12 13.73
N GLY A 25 16.09 -24.95 13.60
CA GLY A 25 17.43 -24.73 14.08
C GLY A 25 18.43 -24.08 13.11
N ALA A 26 17.99 -23.31 12.13
CA ALA A 26 18.89 -22.36 11.49
C ALA A 26 19.04 -21.16 12.41
N ASP A 27 20.28 -20.88 12.88
CA ASP A 27 20.59 -19.69 13.68
C ASP A 27 20.07 -18.43 12.97
N PHE A 28 18.95 -17.87 13.44
CA PHE A 28 18.44 -16.60 12.91
C PHE A 28 19.15 -15.45 13.64
N PRO A 29 19.64 -14.43 12.89
CA PRO A 29 19.65 -14.24 11.43
C PRO A 29 20.96 -14.76 10.77
N THR A 30 20.86 -15.36 9.58
CA THR A 30 22.00 -15.81 8.75
C THR A 30 22.27 -14.93 7.53
N LYS A 31 21.41 -13.93 7.29
CA LYS A 31 21.49 -12.98 6.15
C LYS A 31 20.97 -11.61 6.60
N PRO A 32 21.24 -10.52 5.85
CA PRO A 32 20.75 -9.19 6.16
C PRO A 32 19.23 -9.14 6.36
N ILE A 33 18.79 -8.37 7.37
CA ILE A 33 17.38 -8.10 7.66
C ILE A 33 17.01 -6.78 7.01
N LYS A 34 15.93 -6.75 6.23
CA LYS A 34 15.42 -5.52 5.60
C LYS A 34 14.47 -4.81 6.54
N ILE A 35 14.59 -3.47 6.64
CA ILE A 35 13.59 -2.60 7.27
C ILE A 35 12.89 -1.82 6.17
N ILE A 36 11.63 -2.14 5.91
CA ILE A 36 10.79 -1.43 4.94
C ILE A 36 10.25 -0.16 5.58
N VAL A 37 10.47 0.97 4.92
CA VAL A 37 10.08 2.31 5.39
C VAL A 37 9.20 3.00 4.34
N HIS A 38 8.04 3.51 4.74
CA HIS A 38 7.05 4.12 3.83
C HIS A 38 7.38 5.56 3.44
N THR A 39 8.31 6.22 4.12
CA THR A 39 8.71 7.60 3.83
C THR A 39 9.87 7.66 2.84
N LYS A 40 10.04 8.83 2.21
CA LYS A 40 11.26 9.13 1.45
C LYS A 40 12.46 9.19 2.39
N PRO A 41 13.70 8.99 1.88
CA PRO A 41 14.90 9.19 2.68
C PRO A 41 14.90 10.57 3.37
N GLY A 42 15.29 10.60 4.65
CA GLY A 42 15.30 11.80 5.49
C GLY A 42 13.98 12.11 6.21
N GLY A 43 12.93 11.33 6.00
CA GLY A 43 11.71 11.42 6.82
C GLY A 43 11.91 10.85 8.23
N ALA A 44 11.07 11.24 9.20
CA ALA A 44 11.24 10.85 10.61
C ALA A 44 11.35 9.32 10.80
N VAL A 45 10.51 8.53 10.12
CA VAL A 45 10.56 7.05 10.18
C VAL A 45 11.84 6.50 9.53
N ASP A 46 12.34 7.12 8.45
CA ASP A 46 13.59 6.73 7.81
C ASP A 46 14.79 7.01 8.71
N LEU A 47 14.82 8.18 9.34
CA LEU A 47 15.88 8.54 10.29
C LEU A 47 15.90 7.59 11.49
N MET A 48 14.74 7.28 12.07
CA MET A 48 14.59 6.30 13.14
C MET A 48 15.10 4.92 12.72
N ALA A 49 14.68 4.42 11.56
CA ALA A 49 15.09 3.11 11.06
C ALA A 49 16.60 3.03 10.77
N ARG A 50 17.20 4.11 10.26
CA ARG A 50 18.66 4.18 10.04
C ARG A 50 19.43 4.25 11.34
N GLN A 51 18.95 4.99 12.33
CA GLN A 51 19.56 5.03 13.66
C GLN A 51 19.51 3.64 14.30
N LEU A 52 18.34 2.97 14.24
CA LEU A 52 18.22 1.59 14.72
C LEU A 52 19.20 0.65 14.00
N ALA A 53 19.26 0.73 12.67
CA ALA A 53 20.17 -0.11 11.87
C ALA A 53 21.64 0.12 12.24
N GLN A 54 22.03 1.35 12.54
CA GLN A 54 23.37 1.68 13.02
C GLN A 54 23.64 1.06 14.41
N VAL A 55 22.72 1.23 15.35
CA VAL A 55 22.84 0.70 16.71
C VAL A 55 22.86 -0.83 16.71
N ALA A 56 22.02 -1.45 15.89
CA ALA A 56 21.91 -2.90 15.79
C ALA A 56 23.23 -3.60 15.41
N THR A 57 24.18 -2.89 14.79
CA THR A 57 25.52 -3.45 14.50
C THR A 57 26.30 -3.86 15.75
N ASN A 58 25.93 -3.35 16.93
CA ASN A 58 26.51 -3.72 18.22
C ASN A 58 25.94 -5.03 18.79
N TYR A 59 24.79 -5.49 18.29
CA TYR A 59 24.00 -6.58 18.89
C TYR A 59 23.61 -7.68 17.91
N CYS A 60 23.86 -7.50 16.60
CA CYS A 60 23.49 -8.43 15.56
C CYS A 60 24.61 -8.53 14.52
N ASP A 61 25.06 -9.76 14.23
CA ASP A 61 26.11 -10.03 13.24
C ASP A 61 25.67 -9.73 11.80
N GLN A 62 24.36 -9.72 11.55
CA GLN A 62 23.80 -9.42 10.24
C GLN A 62 23.32 -7.98 10.18
N PRO A 63 23.62 -7.23 9.12
CA PRO A 63 23.21 -5.84 9.01
C PRO A 63 21.69 -5.70 8.83
N LEU A 64 21.12 -4.68 9.47
CA LEU A 64 19.79 -4.19 9.18
C LEU A 64 19.87 -3.19 8.03
N VAL A 65 19.10 -3.41 6.94
CA VAL A 65 19.17 -2.62 5.71
C VAL A 65 17.86 -1.88 5.48
N VAL A 66 17.91 -0.55 5.54
CA VAL A 66 16.72 0.30 5.33
C VAL A 66 16.39 0.39 3.83
N VAL A 67 15.13 0.10 3.49
CA VAL A 67 14.58 0.14 2.13
C VAL A 67 13.37 1.06 2.10
N ASN A 68 13.49 2.20 1.44
CA ASN A 68 12.39 3.15 1.32
C ASN A 68 11.41 2.73 0.21
N LYS A 69 10.11 2.64 0.56
CA LYS A 69 8.99 2.32 -0.35
C LYS A 69 7.87 3.34 -0.18
N PRO A 70 8.07 4.59 -0.62
CA PRO A 70 7.05 5.63 -0.49
C PRO A 70 5.92 5.43 -1.50
N GLY A 71 4.71 5.82 -1.12
CA GLY A 71 3.54 5.86 -2.00
C GLY A 71 2.27 5.28 -1.38
N GLY A 72 1.11 5.75 -1.90
CA GLY A 72 -0.21 5.30 -1.46
C GLY A 72 -0.47 5.49 0.03
N SER A 73 -0.01 6.59 0.64
CA SER A 73 -0.10 6.80 2.10
C SER A 73 0.52 5.65 2.92
N GLY A 74 1.60 5.04 2.41
CA GLY A 74 2.29 3.92 3.03
C GLY A 74 1.79 2.53 2.64
N LEU A 75 0.69 2.41 1.90
CA LEU A 75 0.12 1.13 1.50
C LEU A 75 1.08 0.27 0.66
N LEU A 76 2.01 0.89 -0.09
CA LEU A 76 3.03 0.13 -0.83
C LEU A 76 4.02 -0.57 0.10
N ALA A 77 4.43 0.07 1.19
CA ALA A 77 5.31 -0.53 2.20
C ALA A 77 4.60 -1.67 2.95
N LEU A 78 3.34 -1.42 3.36
CA LEU A 78 2.48 -2.42 3.99
C LEU A 78 2.28 -3.66 3.10
N ALA A 79 1.94 -3.47 1.83
CA ALA A 79 1.75 -4.57 0.88
C ALA A 79 3.03 -5.40 0.65
N ASP A 80 4.19 -4.75 0.64
CA ASP A 80 5.48 -5.42 0.47
C ASP A 80 5.77 -6.39 1.63
N VAL A 81 5.50 -5.95 2.87
CA VAL A 81 5.71 -6.80 4.06
C VAL A 81 4.61 -7.87 4.19
N TYR A 82 3.36 -7.53 3.88
CA TYR A 82 2.27 -8.51 3.85
C TYR A 82 2.54 -9.68 2.90
N GLN A 83 3.16 -9.40 1.74
CA GLN A 83 3.52 -10.41 0.74
C GLN A 83 4.88 -11.07 0.99
N ALA A 84 5.65 -10.59 1.97
CA ALA A 84 6.94 -11.15 2.29
C ALA A 84 6.81 -12.57 2.89
N LYS A 85 7.91 -13.33 2.85
CA LYS A 85 7.95 -14.60 3.58
C LYS A 85 7.90 -14.33 5.08
N PRO A 86 7.17 -15.15 5.84
CA PRO A 86 7.11 -15.04 7.31
C PRO A 86 8.38 -15.63 7.95
N ASP A 87 9.55 -15.17 7.54
CA ASP A 87 10.85 -15.67 7.99
C ASP A 87 11.64 -14.64 8.84
N GLY A 88 11.02 -13.49 9.16
CA GLY A 88 11.61 -12.43 9.97
C GLY A 88 12.64 -11.55 9.27
N TYR A 89 13.01 -11.82 8.03
CA TYR A 89 14.00 -11.02 7.28
C TYR A 89 13.44 -9.77 6.62
N THR A 90 12.16 -9.48 6.84
CA THR A 90 11.51 -8.26 6.34
C THR A 90 10.69 -7.63 7.46
N LEU A 91 11.27 -6.62 8.12
CA LEU A 91 10.61 -5.80 9.11
C LEU A 91 9.90 -4.63 8.43
N LEU A 92 8.80 -4.20 8.99
CA LEU A 92 8.11 -2.97 8.67
C LEU A 92 8.35 -1.96 9.78
N ALA A 93 8.87 -0.79 9.46
CA ALA A 93 8.76 0.35 10.36
C ALA A 93 7.30 0.83 10.35
N PHE A 94 6.57 0.53 11.43
CA PHE A 94 5.12 0.69 11.55
C PHE A 94 4.77 1.88 12.45
N PRO A 95 4.37 3.04 11.90
CA PRO A 95 3.89 4.18 12.68
C PRO A 95 2.36 4.17 12.80
N ALA A 96 1.83 4.91 13.79
CA ALA A 96 0.40 5.17 13.99
C ALA A 96 -0.30 5.69 12.72
N ALA A 97 0.43 6.41 11.86
CA ALA A 97 -0.07 6.93 10.60
C ALA A 97 -0.63 5.86 9.63
N PHE A 98 -0.35 4.57 9.85
CA PHE A 98 -0.91 3.48 9.04
C PHE A 98 -2.35 3.10 9.42
N LEU A 99 -2.81 3.46 10.61
CA LEU A 99 -4.13 3.04 11.10
C LEU A 99 -5.28 3.54 10.22
N ALA A 100 -5.22 4.80 9.80
CA ALA A 100 -6.26 5.38 8.98
C ALA A 100 -6.29 4.83 7.53
N PRO A 101 -5.17 4.77 6.77
CA PRO A 101 -5.19 4.16 5.43
C PRO A 101 -5.55 2.67 5.43
N LEU A 102 -5.18 1.90 6.45
CA LEU A 102 -5.59 0.49 6.60
C LEU A 102 -7.09 0.33 6.77
N GLN A 103 -7.79 1.32 7.33
CA GLN A 103 -9.24 1.27 7.55
C GLN A 103 -10.05 1.90 6.43
N THR A 104 -9.49 2.85 5.68
CA THR A 104 -10.21 3.57 4.63
C THR A 104 -9.99 3.02 3.24
N THR A 105 -9.05 2.08 3.08
CA THR A 105 -8.68 1.51 1.78
C THR A 105 -8.94 0.00 1.78
N ASP A 106 -9.70 -0.46 0.81
CA ASP A 106 -9.94 -1.89 0.59
C ASP A 106 -8.75 -2.52 -0.15
N ILE A 107 -7.85 -3.15 0.59
CA ILE A 107 -6.58 -3.73 0.10
C ILE A 107 -6.42 -5.22 0.39
N GLY A 108 -7.46 -5.84 0.98
CA GLY A 108 -7.47 -7.27 1.28
C GLY A 108 -6.62 -7.72 2.48
N PHE A 109 -6.05 -6.79 3.23
CA PHE A 109 -5.36 -7.03 4.50
C PHE A 109 -5.60 -5.87 5.49
N GLY A 110 -5.42 -6.10 6.78
CA GLY A 110 -5.71 -5.15 7.86
C GLY A 110 -4.63 -5.12 8.93
N ILE A 111 -4.94 -4.52 10.07
CA ILE A 111 -4.05 -4.47 11.24
C ILE A 111 -3.71 -5.86 11.78
N ASP A 112 -4.62 -6.81 11.65
CA ASP A 112 -4.50 -8.22 12.03
C ASP A 112 -3.61 -9.07 11.11
N SER A 113 -3.09 -8.46 10.04
CA SER A 113 -2.22 -9.12 9.07
C SER A 113 -0.73 -8.99 9.41
N PHE A 114 -0.42 -8.34 10.53
CA PHE A 114 0.94 -8.07 10.99
C PHE A 114 1.11 -8.48 12.45
N HIS A 115 2.30 -8.99 12.76
CA HIS A 115 2.73 -9.24 14.12
C HIS A 115 3.60 -8.06 14.59
N TYR A 116 3.16 -7.38 15.65
CA TYR A 116 3.82 -6.18 16.18
C TYR A 116 4.93 -6.59 17.15
N ILE A 117 6.18 -6.22 16.87
CA ILE A 117 7.34 -6.64 17.67
C ILE A 117 7.51 -5.74 18.88
N ALA A 118 7.73 -4.44 18.65
CA ALA A 118 7.87 -3.45 19.71
C ALA A 118 7.62 -2.04 19.21
N CYS A 119 7.15 -1.15 20.11
CA CYS A 119 7.15 0.30 19.92
C CYS A 119 8.40 0.90 20.57
N LEU A 120 9.11 1.76 19.87
CA LEU A 120 10.38 2.34 20.34
C LEU A 120 10.32 3.82 20.64
N THR A 121 9.41 4.56 20.01
CA THR A 121 9.27 6.01 20.23
C THR A 121 7.82 6.44 20.22
N ILE A 122 7.53 7.45 21.03
CA ILE A 122 6.25 8.16 21.05
C ILE A 122 6.55 9.65 20.89
N SER A 123 5.74 10.34 20.11
CA SER A 123 5.73 11.78 20.00
C SER A 123 4.29 12.26 20.18
N PRO A 124 3.98 13.05 21.20
CA PRO A 124 2.63 13.58 21.39
C PRO A 124 2.28 14.52 20.24
N GLU A 125 1.01 14.53 19.85
CA GLU A 125 0.51 15.53 18.91
C GLU A 125 0.41 16.89 19.61
N VAL A 126 0.60 17.96 18.85
CA VAL A 126 0.56 19.35 19.34
C VAL A 126 -0.20 20.26 18.40
N ILE A 127 -0.73 21.35 18.96
CA ILE A 127 -1.21 22.49 18.17
C ILE A 127 -0.09 23.52 18.06
N ILE A 128 0.26 23.87 16.84
CA ILE A 128 1.30 24.85 16.50
C ILE A 128 0.66 26.06 15.82
N THR A 129 1.07 27.25 16.25
CA THR A 129 0.59 28.54 15.73
C THR A 129 1.75 29.49 15.44
N ASN A 130 1.47 30.56 14.69
CA ASN A 130 2.43 31.63 14.46
C ASN A 130 2.44 32.61 15.65
N LYS A 131 3.60 32.90 16.22
CA LYS A 131 3.77 33.86 17.33
C LYS A 131 3.30 35.28 17.00
N GLN A 132 3.19 35.63 15.73
CA GLN A 132 2.73 36.94 15.27
C GLN A 132 1.23 36.99 15.02
N SER A 133 0.50 35.89 15.22
CA SER A 133 -0.97 35.85 15.09
C SER A 133 -1.64 36.26 16.40
N ASP A 134 -2.95 36.56 16.33
CA ASP A 134 -3.77 36.79 17.50
C ASP A 134 -4.19 35.49 18.22
N LEU A 135 -3.86 34.32 17.62
CA LEU A 135 -4.22 32.96 18.08
C LEU A 135 -2.96 32.23 18.54
N VAL A 136 -2.39 32.61 19.67
CA VAL A 136 -1.12 32.07 20.17
C VAL A 136 -1.33 30.99 21.24
N THR A 137 -2.40 31.10 22.04
CA THR A 137 -2.72 30.16 23.11
C THR A 137 -3.94 29.31 22.78
N LEU A 138 -4.07 28.13 23.40
CA LEU A 138 -5.26 27.28 23.22
C LEU A 138 -6.55 28.02 23.61
N GLU A 139 -6.51 28.83 24.70
CA GLU A 139 -7.66 29.61 25.13
C GLU A 139 -8.12 30.58 24.04
N GLN A 140 -7.20 31.35 23.43
CA GLN A 140 -7.51 32.27 22.34
C GLN A 140 -8.08 31.52 21.11
N ILE A 141 -7.49 30.40 20.76
CA ILE A 141 -7.93 29.55 19.63
C ILE A 141 -9.35 29.07 19.85
N LEU A 142 -9.65 28.50 21.02
CA LEU A 142 -10.99 28.00 21.34
C LEU A 142 -12.03 29.12 21.45
N ALA A 143 -11.67 30.27 22.07
CA ALA A 143 -12.57 31.41 22.19
C ALA A 143 -12.93 31.99 20.82
N ASP A 144 -11.97 32.19 19.94
CA ASP A 144 -12.21 32.69 18.59
C ASP A 144 -13.00 31.69 17.74
N ALA A 145 -12.69 30.38 17.82
CA ALA A 145 -13.43 29.36 17.08
C ALA A 145 -14.91 29.28 17.47
N ARG A 146 -15.22 29.52 18.75
CA ARG A 146 -16.60 29.60 19.24
C ARG A 146 -17.30 30.91 18.83
N ALA A 147 -16.56 32.01 18.83
CA ALA A 147 -17.12 33.32 18.40
C ALA A 147 -17.34 33.39 16.88
N ASN A 148 -16.51 32.71 16.11
CA ASN A 148 -16.47 32.75 14.66
C ASN A 148 -16.52 31.33 14.03
N PRO A 149 -17.62 30.56 14.17
CA PRO A 149 -17.72 29.19 13.72
C PRO A 149 -17.39 29.03 12.23
N GLY A 150 -16.52 28.08 11.90
CA GLY A 150 -16.13 27.77 10.53
C GLY A 150 -15.25 28.82 9.84
N GLN A 151 -14.66 29.77 10.56
CA GLN A 151 -13.76 30.77 9.97
C GLN A 151 -12.29 30.37 10.12
N GLN A 152 -11.88 29.84 11.27
CA GLN A 152 -10.51 29.36 11.48
C GLN A 152 -10.11 28.28 10.47
N LYS A 153 -8.87 28.33 10.00
CA LYS A 153 -8.25 27.40 9.07
C LYS A 153 -7.21 26.57 9.81
N TRP A 154 -7.56 25.35 10.12
CA TRP A 154 -6.64 24.37 10.67
C TRP A 154 -6.03 23.54 9.56
N CYS A 155 -4.77 23.18 9.66
CA CYS A 155 -4.07 22.45 8.61
C CYS A 155 -3.22 21.30 9.17
N GLY A 156 -2.87 20.39 8.27
CA GLY A 156 -2.00 19.26 8.53
C GLY A 156 -1.78 18.41 7.28
N PRO A 157 -1.03 17.31 7.39
CA PRO A 157 -0.73 16.41 6.28
C PRO A 157 -1.95 15.57 5.89
N GLY A 158 -2.61 15.96 4.82
CA GLY A 158 -3.71 15.19 4.23
C GLY A 158 -5.04 15.27 4.99
N SER A 159 -6.05 14.57 4.49
CA SER A 159 -7.32 14.34 5.17
C SER A 159 -7.43 12.86 5.53
N GLY A 160 -7.93 12.55 6.74
CA GLY A 160 -7.98 11.20 7.28
C GLY A 160 -6.63 10.70 7.80
N THR A 161 -5.64 11.59 8.00
CA THR A 161 -4.39 11.27 8.70
C THR A 161 -4.59 11.38 10.21
N LEU A 162 -3.61 10.93 11.00
CA LEU A 162 -3.65 11.05 12.46
C LEU A 162 -3.88 12.51 12.88
N ASP A 163 -3.13 13.44 12.31
CA ASP A 163 -3.27 14.89 12.59
C ASP A 163 -4.70 15.41 12.31
N HIS A 164 -5.29 14.96 11.18
CA HIS A 164 -6.69 15.35 10.88
C HIS A 164 -7.67 14.74 11.89
N LEU A 165 -7.47 13.48 12.28
CA LEU A 165 -8.34 12.80 13.24
C LEU A 165 -8.25 13.45 14.63
N MET A 166 -7.03 13.82 15.07
CA MET A 166 -6.85 14.62 16.26
C MET A 166 -7.63 15.95 16.17
N GLY A 167 -7.57 16.63 15.02
CA GLY A 167 -8.36 17.83 14.78
C GLY A 167 -9.86 17.58 14.97
N VAL A 168 -10.38 16.52 14.33
CA VAL A 168 -11.79 16.13 14.44
C VAL A 168 -12.18 15.86 15.90
N GLU A 169 -11.31 15.16 16.64
CA GLU A 169 -11.52 14.89 18.06
C GLU A 169 -11.53 16.17 18.91
N ILE A 170 -10.59 17.11 18.67
CA ILE A 170 -10.58 18.41 19.36
C ILE A 170 -11.88 19.18 19.05
N TRP A 171 -12.29 19.22 17.78
CA TRP A 171 -13.48 19.98 17.38
C TRP A 171 -14.75 19.42 18.01
N ASP A 172 -14.86 18.08 18.09
CA ASP A 172 -15.96 17.40 18.75
C ASP A 172 -15.97 17.65 20.26
N LYS A 173 -14.86 17.39 20.95
CA LYS A 173 -14.74 17.55 22.41
C LYS A 173 -14.83 18.99 22.88
N ALA A 174 -14.36 19.95 22.09
CA ALA A 174 -14.40 21.39 22.41
C ALA A 174 -15.67 22.12 21.92
N ASP A 175 -16.55 21.43 21.18
CA ASP A 175 -17.74 21.97 20.52
C ASP A 175 -17.41 23.21 19.67
N ILE A 176 -16.48 23.04 18.72
CA ILE A 176 -16.04 24.09 17.79
C ILE A 176 -16.16 23.64 16.33
N SER A 177 -16.32 24.62 15.43
CA SER A 177 -16.34 24.37 13.98
C SER A 177 -15.24 25.16 13.30
N VAL A 178 -14.40 24.47 12.52
CA VAL A 178 -13.27 25.06 11.79
C VAL A 178 -13.19 24.49 10.36
N LYS A 179 -12.31 25.04 9.52
CA LYS A 179 -12.02 24.52 8.18
C LYS A 179 -10.71 23.73 8.20
N TRP A 180 -10.75 22.48 7.77
CA TRP A 180 -9.54 21.71 7.56
C TRP A 180 -8.92 21.98 6.17
N ILE A 181 -7.63 22.32 6.13
CA ILE A 181 -6.85 22.56 4.92
C ILE A 181 -5.77 21.46 4.82
N PRO A 182 -5.97 20.42 4.00
CA PRO A 182 -5.01 19.36 3.85
C PRO A 182 -3.84 19.78 2.95
N TYR A 183 -2.61 19.54 3.40
CA TYR A 183 -1.38 19.72 2.62
C TYR A 183 -0.73 18.37 2.29
N GLY A 184 0.27 18.37 1.42
CA GLY A 184 0.99 17.16 1.00
C GLY A 184 1.99 16.61 2.03
N GLY A 185 1.95 17.10 3.29
CA GLY A 185 2.83 16.69 4.38
C GLY A 185 3.02 17.81 5.41
N GLY A 186 3.76 17.55 6.50
CA GLY A 186 4.01 18.51 7.58
C GLY A 186 4.74 19.77 7.11
N ALA A 187 5.81 19.64 6.31
CA ALA A 187 6.60 20.78 5.86
C ALA A 187 5.77 21.86 5.11
N PRO A 188 4.92 21.56 4.12
CA PRO A 188 4.05 22.57 3.52
C PRO A 188 2.98 23.10 4.48
N SER A 189 2.51 22.31 5.45
CA SER A 189 1.58 22.78 6.50
C SER A 189 2.24 23.83 7.39
N ILE A 190 3.46 23.58 7.83
CA ILE A 190 4.28 24.52 8.62
C ILE A 190 4.47 25.83 7.85
N VAL A 191 4.84 25.77 6.57
CA VAL A 191 5.00 26.97 5.73
C VAL A 191 3.69 27.76 5.62
N SER A 192 2.55 27.10 5.56
CA SER A 192 1.23 27.74 5.54
C SER A 192 0.96 28.55 6.80
N VAL A 193 1.25 28.01 8.00
CA VAL A 193 1.07 28.72 9.27
C VAL A 193 2.11 29.85 9.41
N MET A 194 3.36 29.61 9.05
CA MET A 194 4.39 30.66 9.03
C MET A 194 3.99 31.86 8.15
N GLY A 195 3.34 31.58 7.02
CA GLY A 195 2.88 32.58 6.05
C GLY A 195 1.51 33.21 6.39
N GLY A 196 0.84 32.81 7.49
CA GLY A 196 -0.50 33.30 7.84
C GLY A 196 -1.63 32.83 6.92
N HIS A 197 -1.40 31.78 6.12
CA HIS A 197 -2.43 31.19 5.24
C HIS A 197 -3.34 30.21 5.98
N SER A 198 -2.83 29.60 7.05
CA SER A 198 -3.57 28.80 8.03
C SER A 198 -3.30 29.35 9.43
N ASP A 199 -4.28 29.20 10.33
CA ASP A 199 -4.22 29.74 11.68
C ASP A 199 -3.54 28.75 12.65
N VAL A 200 -3.82 27.45 12.48
CA VAL A 200 -3.37 26.36 13.34
C VAL A 200 -2.83 25.22 12.50
N TYR A 201 -1.70 24.65 12.91
CA TYR A 201 -1.14 23.40 12.40
C TYR A 201 -1.18 22.34 13.49
N ILE A 202 -1.64 21.13 13.14
CA ILE A 202 -1.54 19.95 13.98
C ILE A 202 -0.34 19.14 13.52
N GLY A 203 0.55 18.82 14.42
CA GLY A 203 1.78 18.07 14.18
C GLY A 203 2.48 17.65 15.46
N ASN A 204 3.78 17.51 15.42
CA ASN A 204 4.59 17.01 16.54
C ASN A 204 5.58 18.07 17.04
N PRO A 205 6.10 17.97 18.30
CA PRO A 205 7.07 18.94 18.86
C PRO A 205 8.33 19.13 18.00
N GLU A 206 8.80 18.06 17.36
CA GLU A 206 9.96 18.09 16.46
C GLU A 206 9.78 19.02 15.25
N ASP A 207 8.56 19.35 14.89
CA ASP A 207 8.25 20.28 13.81
C ASP A 207 8.65 21.74 14.13
N LEU A 208 8.85 22.06 15.42
CA LEU A 208 9.36 23.35 15.85
C LEU A 208 10.85 23.53 15.64
N LEU A 209 11.62 22.44 15.52
CA LEU A 209 13.08 22.50 15.45
C LEU A 209 13.57 23.49 14.39
N GLY A 210 14.32 24.52 14.84
CA GLY A 210 14.84 25.60 13.99
C GLY A 210 13.80 26.64 13.57
N ARG A 211 12.58 26.62 14.16
CA ARG A 211 11.49 27.57 13.85
C ARG A 211 10.92 28.26 15.08
N GLU A 212 11.56 28.10 16.23
CA GLU A 212 11.12 28.57 17.55
C GLU A 212 10.96 30.11 17.60
N ASN A 213 11.63 30.83 16.70
CA ASN A 213 11.48 32.28 16.58
C ASN A 213 10.16 32.73 15.96
N THR A 214 9.53 31.87 15.16
CA THR A 214 8.32 32.21 14.38
C THR A 214 7.08 31.44 14.90
N LEU A 215 7.27 30.20 15.31
CA LEU A 215 6.21 29.30 15.72
C LEU A 215 6.24 29.05 17.23
N THR A 216 5.09 28.66 17.76
CA THR A 216 4.93 28.23 19.16
C THR A 216 3.95 27.06 19.24
N ILE A 217 4.10 26.22 20.26
CA ILE A 217 3.12 25.20 20.61
C ILE A 217 2.08 25.81 21.54
N ALA A 218 0.82 25.77 21.17
CA ALA A 218 -0.29 26.30 21.96
C ALA A 218 -0.83 25.28 22.98
N ALA A 219 -0.77 23.99 22.66
CA ALA A 219 -1.12 22.89 23.58
C ALA A 219 -0.50 21.57 23.13
N VAL A 220 -0.32 20.66 24.07
CA VAL A 220 0.23 19.33 23.87
C VAL A 220 -0.75 18.23 24.31
N ALA A 221 -0.85 17.17 23.52
CA ALA A 221 -1.64 15.98 23.80
C ALA A 221 -0.83 14.98 24.67
N SER A 222 -0.66 15.30 25.94
CA SER A 222 0.05 14.45 26.91
C SER A 222 -0.57 14.62 28.30
N GLU A 223 -0.29 13.68 29.20
CA GLU A 223 -0.75 13.76 30.60
C GLU A 223 -0.07 14.93 31.34
N GLU A 224 1.21 15.12 31.08
CA GLU A 224 2.03 16.16 31.69
C GLU A 224 2.65 17.07 30.63
N ARG A 225 3.03 18.27 31.03
CA ARG A 225 3.76 19.21 30.17
C ARG A 225 5.11 18.61 29.74
N LEU A 226 5.49 18.85 28.49
CA LEU A 226 6.75 18.33 27.98
C LEU A 226 7.96 19.03 28.65
N PRO A 227 9.00 18.30 29.09
CA PRO A 227 10.20 18.90 29.67
C PRO A 227 10.87 19.92 28.75
N SER A 228 10.80 19.72 27.43
CA SER A 228 11.33 20.63 26.41
C SER A 228 10.49 21.90 26.23
N PHE A 229 9.23 21.90 26.70
CA PHE A 229 8.27 22.99 26.57
C PHE A 229 7.47 23.16 27.88
N PRO A 230 8.11 23.50 29.01
CA PRO A 230 7.46 23.51 30.33
C PRO A 230 6.36 24.56 30.46
N GLU A 231 6.40 25.61 29.65
CA GLU A 231 5.38 26.68 29.63
C GLU A 231 4.16 26.30 28.78
N THR A 232 4.25 25.27 27.93
CA THR A 232 3.14 24.85 27.08
C THR A 232 2.16 23.99 27.88
N PRO A 233 0.88 24.37 27.96
CA PRO A 233 -0.11 23.60 28.69
C PRO A 233 -0.50 22.31 27.94
N THR A 234 -1.03 21.34 28.68
CA THR A 234 -1.69 20.18 28.12
C THR A 234 -3.15 20.50 27.78
N PHE A 235 -3.76 19.72 26.88
CA PHE A 235 -5.19 19.81 26.62
C PHE A 235 -6.02 19.49 27.87
N SER A 236 -5.54 18.59 28.72
CA SER A 236 -6.21 18.20 29.97
C SER A 236 -6.36 19.37 30.96
N GLU A 237 -5.45 20.35 30.95
CA GLU A 237 -5.55 21.57 31.76
C GLU A 237 -6.78 22.45 31.34
N PHE A 238 -7.31 22.24 30.14
CA PHE A 238 -8.53 22.87 29.61
C PHE A 238 -9.77 21.95 29.63
N GLY A 239 -9.65 20.78 30.28
CA GLY A 239 -10.74 19.82 30.38
C GLY A 239 -10.99 19.00 29.10
N ILE A 240 -10.03 19.00 28.17
CA ILE A 240 -10.08 18.23 26.91
C ILE A 240 -9.07 17.09 27.05
N ASP A 241 -9.54 15.86 27.22
CA ASP A 241 -8.67 14.69 27.28
C ASP A 241 -8.22 14.28 25.89
N MET A 242 -6.92 14.49 25.61
CA MET A 242 -6.25 14.17 24.34
C MET A 242 -5.03 13.29 24.55
N THR A 243 -4.87 12.66 25.71
CA THR A 243 -3.64 11.94 26.12
C THR A 243 -3.28 10.76 25.24
N ASP A 244 -4.27 10.18 24.56
CA ASP A 244 -4.07 9.07 23.63
C ASP A 244 -3.58 9.51 22.23
N ASN A 245 -3.61 10.81 21.90
CA ASN A 245 -3.22 11.33 20.61
C ASN A 245 -1.70 11.46 20.47
N VAL A 246 -1.06 10.37 20.15
CA VAL A 246 0.38 10.29 20.02
C VAL A 246 0.80 9.57 18.74
N MET A 247 1.82 10.11 18.08
CA MET A 247 2.51 9.45 16.98
C MET A 247 3.51 8.44 17.54
N TRP A 248 3.10 7.21 17.73
CA TRP A 248 4.02 6.14 18.06
C TRP A 248 4.66 5.53 16.81
N ARG A 249 5.89 5.03 16.99
CA ARG A 249 6.65 4.37 15.93
C ARG A 249 7.27 3.09 16.48
N GLY A 250 6.94 1.99 15.83
CA GLY A 250 7.41 0.67 16.19
C GLY A 250 7.78 -0.16 14.97
N PHE A 251 7.90 -1.47 15.19
CA PHE A 251 8.27 -2.42 14.16
C PHE A 251 7.31 -3.61 14.17
N ALA A 252 7.00 -4.10 12.98
CA ALA A 252 6.15 -5.26 12.77
C ALA A 252 6.74 -6.19 11.71
N VAL A 253 6.27 -7.43 11.67
CA VAL A 253 6.57 -8.43 10.65
C VAL A 253 5.28 -9.02 10.10
N GLN A 254 5.39 -9.90 9.12
CA GLN A 254 4.24 -10.67 8.62
C GLN A 254 3.68 -11.56 9.74
N GLU A 255 2.35 -11.65 9.86
CA GLU A 255 1.58 -12.33 10.92
C GLU A 255 2.10 -13.74 11.26
N ASN A 256 2.37 -14.57 10.25
CA ASN A 256 2.75 -15.97 10.45
C ASN A 256 4.27 -16.17 10.68
N THR A 257 4.99 -15.15 11.13
CA THR A 257 6.43 -15.28 11.48
C THR A 257 6.58 -16.19 12.71
N PRO A 258 7.56 -17.13 12.72
CA PRO A 258 7.78 -18.03 13.85
C PRO A 258 8.07 -17.29 15.16
N VAL A 259 7.57 -17.81 16.29
CA VAL A 259 7.67 -17.18 17.62
C VAL A 259 9.12 -16.99 18.01
N GLU A 260 10.01 -17.94 17.73
CA GLU A 260 11.43 -17.87 18.05
C GLU A 260 12.14 -16.70 17.33
N VAL A 261 11.65 -16.36 16.12
CA VAL A 261 12.15 -15.21 15.35
C VAL A 261 11.61 -13.90 15.92
N ILE A 262 10.35 -13.90 16.35
CA ILE A 262 9.72 -12.75 17.00
C ILE A 262 10.45 -12.42 18.30
N ASP A 263 10.69 -13.40 19.16
CA ASP A 263 11.40 -13.26 20.42
C ASP A 263 12.82 -12.71 20.21
N TYR A 264 13.53 -13.22 19.19
CA TYR A 264 14.85 -12.70 18.84
C TYR A 264 14.78 -11.22 18.40
N LEU A 265 13.82 -10.87 17.55
CA LEU A 265 13.67 -9.50 17.08
C LEU A 265 13.27 -8.55 18.22
N GLU A 266 12.38 -8.96 19.12
CA GLU A 266 12.01 -8.17 20.29
C GLU A 266 13.23 -7.93 21.18
N ASP A 267 14.03 -8.96 21.49
CA ASP A 267 15.25 -8.84 22.29
C ASP A 267 16.30 -7.93 21.62
N LEU A 268 16.48 -8.05 20.31
CA LEU A 268 17.36 -7.17 19.54
C LEU A 268 16.91 -5.71 19.64
N LEU A 269 15.62 -5.43 19.44
CA LEU A 269 15.06 -4.08 19.55
C LEU A 269 15.19 -3.52 20.97
N TRP A 270 14.97 -4.38 21.99
CA TRP A 270 15.19 -4.03 23.38
C TRP A 270 16.63 -3.58 23.64
N LYS A 271 17.62 -4.37 23.23
CA LYS A 271 19.04 -4.02 23.38
C LYS A 271 19.37 -2.71 22.67
N CYS A 272 18.87 -2.53 21.44
CA CYS A 272 19.05 -1.30 20.69
C CYS A 272 18.44 -0.09 21.40
N SER A 273 17.28 -0.23 22.03
CA SER A 273 16.61 0.87 22.73
C SER A 273 17.34 1.36 23.98
N GLN A 274 18.22 0.53 24.56
CA GLN A 274 19.05 0.86 25.74
C GLN A 274 20.42 1.43 25.36
N ASP A 275 20.80 1.39 24.08
CA ASP A 275 22.11 1.83 23.62
C ASP A 275 22.26 3.36 23.72
N PRO A 276 23.42 3.89 24.23
CA PRO A 276 23.66 5.33 24.31
C PRO A 276 23.47 6.09 22.97
N LEU A 277 23.77 5.46 21.82
CA LEU A 277 23.55 6.10 20.51
C LEU A 277 22.05 6.24 20.19
N TRP A 278 21.22 5.29 20.63
CA TRP A 278 19.78 5.39 20.53
C TRP A 278 19.22 6.46 21.45
N LEU A 279 19.61 6.46 22.72
CA LEU A 279 19.17 7.45 23.70
C LEU A 279 19.54 8.87 23.28
N GLY A 280 20.75 9.07 22.74
CA GLY A 280 21.14 10.35 22.17
C GLY A 280 20.38 10.74 20.91
N PHE A 281 19.87 9.79 20.12
CA PHE A 281 18.96 10.07 18.99
C PHE A 281 17.60 10.56 19.50
N VAL A 282 17.02 9.86 20.47
CA VAL A 282 15.75 10.22 21.11
C VAL A 282 15.79 11.65 21.66
N GLU A 283 16.84 11.99 22.40
CA GLU A 283 17.02 13.33 22.96
C GLU A 283 17.13 14.41 21.86
N ARG A 284 17.97 14.18 20.85
CA ARG A 284 18.16 15.15 19.75
C ARG A 284 16.92 15.38 18.89
N THR A 285 16.06 14.40 18.80
CA THR A 285 14.84 14.47 17.97
C THR A 285 13.60 14.87 18.74
N MET A 286 13.73 15.16 20.06
CA MET A 286 12.63 15.53 20.96
C MET A 286 11.46 14.52 20.99
N VAL A 287 11.71 13.27 20.60
CA VAL A 287 10.73 12.20 20.78
C VAL A 287 10.91 11.56 22.15
N GLN A 288 9.87 10.92 22.67
CA GLN A 288 9.99 10.13 23.90
C GLN A 288 10.41 8.70 23.54
N GLY A 289 11.52 8.24 24.14
CA GLY A 289 11.94 6.85 24.07
C GLY A 289 11.05 5.99 24.94
N VAL A 290 10.47 4.95 24.36
CA VAL A 290 9.66 3.95 25.07
C VAL A 290 10.07 2.56 24.61
N PHE A 291 9.66 1.54 25.34
CA PHE A 291 9.73 0.18 24.87
C PHE A 291 8.44 -0.54 25.27
N LEU A 292 7.45 -0.51 24.37
CA LEU A 292 6.27 -1.36 24.52
C LEU A 292 6.55 -2.69 23.83
N ARG A 293 6.50 -3.77 24.60
CA ARG A 293 6.69 -5.14 24.11
C ARG A 293 5.54 -5.56 23.18
N ASN A 294 5.72 -6.68 22.53
CA ASN A 294 4.74 -7.25 21.60
C ASN A 294 3.29 -7.14 22.08
N GLU A 295 2.97 -7.65 23.27
CA GLU A 295 1.59 -7.65 23.79
C GLU A 295 1.07 -6.23 24.05
N GLU A 296 1.86 -5.38 24.72
CA GLU A 296 1.51 -3.99 25.02
C GLU A 296 1.35 -3.18 23.72
N PHE A 297 2.26 -3.40 22.76
CA PHE A 297 2.19 -2.69 21.48
C PHE A 297 1.00 -3.15 20.64
N THR A 298 0.67 -4.43 20.63
CA THR A 298 -0.53 -4.96 19.97
C THR A 298 -1.80 -4.35 20.55
N GLN A 299 -1.93 -4.33 21.89
CA GLN A 299 -3.07 -3.68 22.56
C GLN A 299 -3.17 -2.18 22.22
N ARG A 300 -2.02 -1.50 22.14
CA ARG A 300 -1.99 -0.10 21.74
C ARG A 300 -2.47 0.09 20.29
N VAL A 301 -1.99 -0.71 19.36
CA VAL A 301 -2.43 -0.67 17.95
C VAL A 301 -3.94 -0.91 17.83
N GLU A 302 -4.47 -1.91 18.53
CA GLU A 302 -5.90 -2.23 18.51
C GLU A 302 -6.76 -1.09 19.08
N LYS A 303 -6.36 -0.54 20.23
CA LYS A 303 -7.03 0.62 20.85
C LYS A 303 -7.08 1.81 19.90
N ASP A 304 -5.92 2.20 19.38
CA ASP A 304 -5.82 3.38 18.52
C ASP A 304 -6.50 3.16 17.17
N ALA A 305 -6.52 1.94 16.66
CA ALA A 305 -7.27 1.60 15.45
C ALA A 305 -8.78 1.75 15.66
N GLN A 306 -9.29 1.42 16.86
CA GLN A 306 -10.69 1.63 17.19
C GLN A 306 -11.03 3.11 17.26
N SER A 307 -10.22 3.92 17.95
CA SER A 307 -10.38 5.38 18.03
C SER A 307 -10.30 6.03 16.65
N ALA A 308 -9.31 5.64 15.84
CA ALA A 308 -9.16 6.13 14.47
C ALA A 308 -10.41 5.83 13.62
N ARG A 309 -11.03 4.67 13.80
CA ARG A 309 -12.26 4.30 13.11
C ARG A 309 -13.43 5.23 13.47
N GLU A 310 -13.61 5.51 14.75
CA GLU A 310 -14.67 6.40 15.25
C GLU A 310 -14.52 7.80 14.64
N TYR A 311 -13.35 8.39 14.72
CA TYR A 311 -13.12 9.74 14.18
C TYR A 311 -13.07 9.79 12.66
N LEU A 312 -12.71 8.70 11.97
CA LEU A 312 -12.86 8.59 10.52
C LEU A 312 -14.35 8.63 10.11
N GLU A 313 -15.20 7.90 10.83
CA GLU A 313 -16.65 7.91 10.58
C GLU A 313 -17.26 9.30 10.85
N LEU A 314 -16.88 9.94 11.95
CA LEU A 314 -17.27 11.30 12.31
C LEU A 314 -16.83 12.32 11.23
N ALA A 315 -15.62 12.17 10.71
CA ALA A 315 -15.10 12.98 9.61
C ALA A 315 -15.73 12.65 8.24
N GLY A 316 -16.67 11.69 8.19
CA GLY A 316 -17.40 11.32 6.98
C GLY A 316 -16.62 10.41 6.01
N PHE A 317 -15.55 9.78 6.45
CA PHE A 317 -14.86 8.76 5.68
C PHE A 317 -15.65 7.46 5.67
N LYS A 318 -15.62 6.76 4.54
CA LYS A 318 -16.12 5.39 4.48
C LYS A 318 -15.06 4.45 5.03
N ILE A 319 -15.41 3.70 6.06
CA ILE A 319 -14.59 2.60 6.53
C ILE A 319 -14.66 1.46 5.50
N GLY A 320 -13.49 1.06 5.00
CA GLY A 320 -13.38 -0.12 4.16
C GLY A 320 -13.76 -1.36 4.99
N THR A 321 -14.74 -2.11 4.53
CA THR A 321 -14.86 -3.49 5.00
C THR A 321 -13.71 -4.25 4.34
N VAL A 322 -12.78 -4.80 5.14
CA VAL A 322 -11.84 -5.80 4.61
C VAL A 322 -12.72 -6.85 3.89
N PRO A 323 -12.60 -7.03 2.57
CA PRO A 323 -13.37 -8.04 1.91
C PRO A 323 -12.94 -9.35 2.57
N LYS A 324 -13.86 -10.04 3.25
CA LYS A 324 -13.64 -11.45 3.51
C LYS A 324 -13.32 -12.05 2.16
N SER A 325 -12.06 -12.44 1.97
CA SER A 325 -11.60 -13.07 0.73
C SER A 325 -12.63 -14.13 0.40
N ALA A 326 -13.37 -13.92 -0.70
CA ALA A 326 -14.37 -14.92 -1.11
C ALA A 326 -13.58 -16.23 -1.25
N PRO A 327 -13.89 -17.27 -0.49
CA PRO A 327 -12.96 -18.39 -0.30
C PRO A 327 -12.60 -19.16 -1.58
N TYR A 328 -13.21 -18.83 -2.73
CA TYR A 328 -12.97 -19.60 -3.96
C TYR A 328 -13.11 -18.80 -5.27
N PRO A 329 -12.46 -17.64 -5.47
CA PRO A 329 -12.58 -16.93 -6.75
C PRO A 329 -12.00 -17.75 -7.91
N LEU A 330 -10.88 -18.43 -7.69
CA LEU A 330 -10.24 -19.30 -8.69
C LEU A 330 -11.09 -20.53 -9.00
N LEU A 331 -11.67 -21.19 -8.00
CA LEU A 331 -12.53 -22.35 -8.17
C LEU A 331 -13.81 -21.98 -8.96
N PHE A 332 -14.44 -20.86 -8.61
CA PHE A 332 -15.61 -20.36 -9.34
C PHE A 332 -15.27 -20.08 -10.81
N PHE A 333 -14.13 -19.41 -11.07
CA PHE A 333 -13.66 -19.15 -12.43
C PHE A 333 -13.40 -20.45 -13.21
N VAL A 334 -12.70 -21.42 -12.59
CA VAL A 334 -12.45 -22.73 -13.21
C VAL A 334 -13.76 -23.45 -13.52
N VAL A 335 -14.73 -23.43 -12.62
CA VAL A 335 -16.06 -24.03 -12.85
C VAL A 335 -16.78 -23.34 -14.01
N VAL A 336 -16.79 -21.99 -14.06
CA VAL A 336 -17.40 -21.24 -15.17
C VAL A 336 -16.71 -21.53 -16.50
N LEU A 337 -15.38 -21.58 -16.52
CA LEU A 337 -14.60 -21.92 -17.71
C LEU A 337 -14.93 -23.35 -18.20
N VAL A 338 -14.96 -24.33 -17.29
CA VAL A 338 -15.31 -25.71 -17.61
C VAL A 338 -16.74 -25.82 -18.16
N VAL A 339 -17.69 -25.13 -17.55
CA VAL A 339 -19.09 -25.08 -18.03
C VAL A 339 -19.18 -24.46 -19.42
N LEU A 340 -18.50 -23.34 -19.68
CA LEU A 340 -18.44 -22.71 -20.99
C LEU A 340 -17.84 -23.61 -22.07
N LEU A 341 -16.74 -24.29 -21.74
CA LEU A 341 -16.10 -25.27 -22.64
C LEU A 341 -17.04 -26.47 -22.90
N ALA A 342 -17.71 -26.98 -21.87
CA ALA A 342 -18.68 -28.06 -22.01
C ALA A 342 -19.88 -27.67 -22.90
N VAL A 343 -20.44 -26.48 -22.68
CA VAL A 343 -21.51 -25.92 -23.52
C VAL A 343 -21.07 -25.78 -24.98
N LEU A 344 -19.84 -25.27 -25.21
CA LEU A 344 -19.27 -25.13 -26.54
C LEU A 344 -19.11 -26.48 -27.23
N VAL A 345 -18.61 -27.51 -26.53
CA VAL A 345 -18.50 -28.87 -27.03
C VAL A 345 -19.85 -29.47 -27.36
N VAL A 346 -20.88 -29.28 -26.51
CA VAL A 346 -22.22 -29.77 -26.74
C VAL A 346 -22.85 -29.08 -27.96
N LEU A 347 -22.70 -27.75 -28.11
CA LEU A 347 -23.24 -26.99 -29.24
C LEU A 347 -22.60 -27.40 -30.58
N THR A 348 -21.28 -27.64 -30.57
CA THR A 348 -20.55 -28.08 -31.77
C THR A 348 -20.88 -29.52 -32.14
N ARG A 349 -21.09 -30.43 -31.17
CA ARG A 349 -21.54 -31.80 -31.40
C ARG A 349 -22.95 -31.88 -31.94
N LYS A 350 -23.92 -31.12 -31.39
CA LYS A 350 -25.30 -31.07 -31.83
C LYS A 350 -25.46 -30.58 -33.29
N ARG A 351 -24.57 -29.70 -33.77
CA ARG A 351 -24.59 -29.16 -35.13
C ARG A 351 -23.72 -29.90 -36.13
N ASN A 352 -23.07 -30.99 -35.72
CA ASN A 352 -22.12 -31.76 -36.58
C ASN A 352 -21.01 -30.86 -37.20
N MET A 353 -20.69 -29.74 -36.52
CA MET A 353 -19.69 -28.78 -36.97
C MET A 353 -18.31 -29.20 -36.43
N LYS A 354 -17.33 -29.34 -37.30
CA LYS A 354 -15.93 -29.35 -36.87
C LYS A 354 -15.63 -28.01 -36.19
N MET A 355 -15.07 -28.05 -34.98
CA MET A 355 -14.63 -26.81 -34.31
C MET A 355 -13.63 -26.09 -35.20
N SER A 356 -14.05 -24.99 -35.84
CA SER A 356 -13.14 -24.15 -36.62
C SER A 356 -12.20 -23.39 -35.71
N GLY A 357 -11.01 -23.06 -36.19
CA GLY A 357 -10.04 -22.26 -35.43
C GLY A 357 -10.62 -20.92 -34.96
N THR A 358 -11.57 -20.36 -35.73
CA THR A 358 -12.29 -19.12 -35.38
C THR A 358 -13.17 -19.26 -34.13
N ILE A 359 -13.84 -20.41 -33.96
CA ILE A 359 -14.65 -20.69 -32.76
C ILE A 359 -13.74 -20.84 -31.55
N GLN A 360 -12.58 -21.50 -31.69
CA GLN A 360 -11.60 -21.67 -30.63
C GLN A 360 -11.05 -20.30 -30.18
N ILE A 361 -10.68 -19.44 -31.13
CA ILE A 361 -10.20 -18.07 -30.84
C ILE A 361 -11.26 -17.25 -30.11
N ALA A 362 -12.51 -17.29 -30.55
CA ALA A 362 -13.61 -16.58 -29.93
C ALA A 362 -13.89 -17.08 -28.51
N ALA A 363 -13.87 -18.40 -28.29
CA ALA A 363 -14.05 -18.99 -26.96
C ALA A 363 -12.92 -18.64 -26.01
N THR A 364 -11.67 -18.68 -26.48
CA THR A 364 -10.49 -18.27 -25.69
C THR A 364 -10.56 -16.78 -25.37
N GLY A 365 -10.89 -15.92 -26.32
CA GLY A 365 -11.06 -14.48 -26.10
C GLY A 365 -12.14 -14.17 -25.07
N LEU A 366 -13.27 -14.89 -25.09
CA LEU A 366 -14.33 -14.75 -24.10
C LEU A 366 -13.88 -15.18 -22.70
N ALA A 367 -13.17 -16.31 -22.60
CA ALA A 367 -12.63 -16.80 -21.32
C ALA A 367 -11.62 -15.82 -20.71
N VAL A 368 -10.72 -15.26 -21.54
CA VAL A 368 -9.75 -14.25 -21.12
C VAL A 368 -10.46 -12.97 -20.66
N ALA A 369 -11.47 -12.49 -21.41
CA ALA A 369 -12.25 -11.33 -21.04
C ALA A 369 -12.96 -11.52 -19.69
N MET A 370 -13.56 -12.67 -19.46
CA MET A 370 -14.21 -12.99 -18.18
C MET A 370 -13.22 -13.06 -17.03
N LEU A 371 -12.03 -13.63 -17.25
CA LEU A 371 -10.96 -13.65 -16.27
C LEU A 371 -10.54 -12.23 -15.86
N PHE A 372 -10.25 -11.37 -16.85
CA PHE A 372 -9.84 -9.99 -16.58
C PHE A 372 -10.95 -9.17 -15.90
N TYR A 373 -12.20 -9.34 -16.31
CA TYR A 373 -13.34 -8.69 -15.67
C TYR A 373 -13.45 -9.11 -14.21
N PHE A 374 -13.37 -10.43 -13.96
CA PHE A 374 -13.45 -10.98 -12.61
C PHE A 374 -12.28 -10.51 -11.72
N MET A 375 -11.05 -10.55 -12.24
CA MET A 375 -9.87 -10.02 -11.54
C MET A 375 -10.02 -8.53 -11.23
N SER A 376 -10.66 -7.77 -12.10
CA SER A 376 -10.88 -6.33 -11.90
C SER A 376 -11.87 -6.00 -10.78
N LEU A 377 -12.73 -6.94 -10.38
CA LEU A 377 -13.65 -6.76 -9.25
C LEU A 377 -12.91 -6.64 -7.90
N TYR A 378 -11.65 -7.09 -7.86
CA TYR A 378 -10.78 -6.95 -6.68
C TYR A 378 -10.02 -5.63 -6.64
N PHE A 379 -10.08 -4.81 -7.68
CA PHE A 379 -9.49 -3.49 -7.65
C PHE A 379 -10.42 -2.47 -6.98
N PRO A 380 -9.85 -1.50 -6.23
CA PRO A 380 -10.66 -0.47 -5.59
C PRO A 380 -11.48 0.32 -6.61
N GLY A 381 -12.74 0.60 -6.24
CA GLY A 381 -13.67 1.38 -7.03
C GLY A 381 -13.25 2.86 -7.18
N PRO A 382 -13.97 3.64 -8.00
CA PRO A 382 -13.69 5.07 -8.16
C PRO A 382 -13.89 5.83 -6.84
N ARG A 383 -12.95 6.75 -6.54
CA ARG A 383 -13.06 7.67 -5.38
C ARG A 383 -14.20 8.66 -5.61
N LYS A 384 -14.82 9.20 -4.51
CA LYS A 384 -15.82 10.27 -4.61
C LYS A 384 -15.25 11.45 -5.43
N GLY A 385 -15.99 11.85 -6.47
CA GLY A 385 -15.58 12.91 -7.40
C GLY A 385 -14.72 12.47 -8.59
N THR A 386 -14.38 11.19 -8.72
CA THR A 386 -13.72 10.65 -9.91
C THR A 386 -14.64 9.66 -10.62
N PHE A 387 -14.74 9.77 -11.96
CA PHE A 387 -15.51 8.82 -12.78
C PHE A 387 -14.75 7.52 -13.07
N VAL A 388 -13.44 7.47 -12.75
CA VAL A 388 -12.54 6.39 -13.15
C VAL A 388 -11.77 5.89 -11.93
N GLY A 389 -12.00 4.62 -11.54
CA GLY A 389 -11.22 3.90 -10.52
C GLY A 389 -10.25 2.91 -11.15
N ALA A 390 -9.39 2.30 -10.34
CA ALA A 390 -8.43 1.30 -10.80
C ALA A 390 -9.10 0.11 -11.51
N ALA A 391 -10.32 -0.26 -11.11
CA ALA A 391 -11.14 -1.30 -11.74
C ALA A 391 -11.70 -0.90 -13.11
N THR A 392 -11.94 0.38 -13.34
CA THR A 392 -12.75 0.87 -14.49
C THR A 392 -12.11 0.53 -15.84
N ILE A 393 -10.81 0.72 -15.97
CA ILE A 393 -10.09 0.46 -17.22
C ILE A 393 -10.03 -1.04 -17.53
N PRO A 394 -9.62 -1.94 -16.63
CA PRO A 394 -9.70 -3.38 -16.84
C PRO A 394 -11.11 -3.87 -17.18
N GLN A 395 -12.15 -3.36 -16.50
CA GLN A 395 -13.55 -3.70 -16.77
C GLN A 395 -13.98 -3.28 -18.18
N PHE A 396 -13.66 -2.06 -18.59
CA PHE A 396 -13.96 -1.55 -19.93
C PHE A 396 -13.34 -2.44 -21.02
N TRP A 397 -12.05 -2.73 -20.90
CA TRP A 397 -11.35 -3.59 -21.86
C TRP A 397 -11.86 -5.02 -21.86
N SER A 398 -12.23 -5.56 -20.71
CA SER A 398 -12.84 -6.90 -20.60
C SER A 398 -14.18 -6.98 -21.30
N ILE A 399 -15.05 -5.97 -21.11
CA ILE A 399 -16.36 -5.88 -21.79
C ILE A 399 -16.15 -5.74 -23.30
N PHE A 400 -15.22 -4.89 -23.73
CA PHE A 400 -14.92 -4.70 -25.14
C PHE A 400 -14.40 -5.98 -25.79
N LEU A 401 -13.48 -6.69 -25.15
CA LEU A 401 -12.95 -7.98 -25.62
C LEU A 401 -14.04 -9.05 -25.66
N ALA A 402 -14.90 -9.11 -24.65
CA ALA A 402 -16.05 -10.02 -24.63
C ALA A 402 -17.01 -9.74 -25.81
N ALA A 403 -17.35 -8.48 -26.05
CA ALA A 403 -18.21 -8.09 -27.17
C ALA A 403 -17.62 -8.50 -28.53
N MET A 404 -16.32 -8.26 -28.73
CA MET A 404 -15.62 -8.68 -29.95
C MET A 404 -15.61 -10.20 -30.10
N ALA A 405 -15.34 -10.94 -29.03
CA ALA A 405 -15.37 -12.40 -29.05
C ALA A 405 -16.76 -12.96 -29.36
N VAL A 406 -17.83 -12.36 -28.82
CA VAL A 406 -19.23 -12.72 -29.15
C VAL A 406 -19.55 -12.44 -30.61
N ILE A 407 -19.15 -11.29 -31.16
CA ILE A 407 -19.35 -10.95 -32.56
C ILE A 407 -18.70 -12.00 -33.49
N VAL A 408 -17.44 -12.36 -33.19
CA VAL A 408 -16.70 -13.39 -33.93
C VAL A 408 -17.39 -14.75 -33.81
N LEU A 409 -17.84 -15.12 -32.61
CA LEU A 409 -18.58 -16.36 -32.38
C LEU A 409 -19.88 -16.42 -33.17
N VAL A 410 -20.69 -15.37 -33.09
CA VAL A 410 -21.99 -15.29 -33.82
C VAL A 410 -21.79 -15.34 -35.34
N ARG A 411 -20.78 -14.63 -35.87
CA ARG A 411 -20.44 -14.69 -37.30
C ARG A 411 -19.99 -16.10 -37.71
N SER A 412 -19.16 -16.74 -36.91
CA SER A 412 -18.69 -18.10 -37.18
C SER A 412 -19.81 -19.15 -37.10
N LEU A 413 -20.84 -18.93 -36.24
CA LEU A 413 -22.00 -19.83 -36.14
C LEU A 413 -23.03 -19.60 -37.22
N LYS A 414 -23.12 -18.42 -37.86
CA LYS A 414 -24.06 -18.06 -38.92
C LYS A 414 -23.48 -18.29 -40.32
N GLY A 415 -22.15 -18.32 -40.48
CA GLY A 415 -21.49 -18.50 -41.77
C GLY A 415 -21.50 -19.96 -42.23
N ALA A 416 -21.51 -20.16 -43.57
CA ALA A 416 -21.25 -21.46 -44.19
C ALA A 416 -19.81 -21.92 -43.79
N PRO A 417 -19.56 -23.24 -43.71
CA PRO A 417 -18.23 -23.73 -43.33
C PRO A 417 -17.18 -23.21 -44.31
N GLU A 418 -16.40 -22.24 -43.91
CA GLU A 418 -15.21 -21.82 -44.63
C GLU A 418 -14.32 -23.04 -44.80
N LYS A 419 -13.97 -23.36 -46.03
CA LYS A 419 -12.89 -24.30 -46.33
C LYS A 419 -11.61 -23.70 -45.73
N GLU A 420 -11.28 -24.09 -44.50
CA GLU A 420 -10.05 -23.67 -43.85
C GLU A 420 -8.86 -24.12 -44.70
N LYS A 421 -8.31 -23.20 -45.48
CA LYS A 421 -6.90 -23.29 -45.80
C LYS A 421 -6.17 -23.01 -44.47
N VAL A 422 -5.70 -24.08 -43.80
CA VAL A 422 -4.75 -24.01 -42.71
C VAL A 422 -3.46 -23.41 -43.30
N SER A 423 -3.44 -22.11 -43.43
CA SER A 423 -2.26 -21.37 -43.89
C SER A 423 -1.34 -21.19 -42.71
N GLY A 424 -0.14 -21.69 -42.84
CA GLY A 424 0.95 -21.79 -41.87
C GLY A 424 1.39 -20.51 -41.15
N ARG A 425 0.48 -19.77 -40.51
CA ARG A 425 0.77 -18.60 -39.68
C ARG A 425 0.95 -18.91 -38.21
N THR A 426 0.94 -20.18 -37.81
CA THR A 426 1.22 -20.62 -36.43
C THR A 426 2.57 -20.07 -35.95
N ARG A 427 3.57 -19.98 -36.84
CA ARG A 427 4.87 -19.39 -36.52
C ARG A 427 4.75 -17.91 -36.09
N LEU A 428 3.89 -17.12 -36.75
CA LEU A 428 3.68 -15.72 -36.39
C LEU A 428 3.02 -15.58 -35.00
N VAL A 429 2.06 -16.44 -34.71
CA VAL A 429 1.40 -16.47 -33.39
C VAL A 429 2.40 -16.81 -32.29
N VAL A 430 3.22 -17.83 -32.49
CA VAL A 430 4.28 -18.21 -31.55
C VAL A 430 5.28 -17.07 -31.36
N MET A 431 5.70 -16.40 -32.44
CA MET A 431 6.60 -15.25 -32.37
C MET A 431 5.97 -14.07 -31.62
N MET A 432 4.67 -13.79 -31.80
CA MET A 432 3.96 -12.75 -31.06
C MET A 432 3.86 -13.08 -29.56
N ILE A 433 3.53 -14.33 -29.23
CA ILE A 433 3.51 -14.78 -27.82
C ILE A 433 4.90 -14.62 -27.19
N ALA A 434 5.95 -15.07 -27.86
CA ALA A 434 7.32 -14.92 -27.39
C ALA A 434 7.71 -13.45 -27.17
N LEU A 435 7.35 -12.57 -28.13
CA LEU A 435 7.59 -11.13 -28.02
C LEU A 435 6.87 -10.51 -26.82
N THR A 436 5.60 -10.87 -26.60
CA THR A 436 4.80 -10.38 -25.47
C THR A 436 5.37 -10.90 -24.14
N THR A 437 5.82 -12.15 -24.10
CA THR A 437 6.48 -12.71 -22.92
C THR A 437 7.77 -11.95 -22.61
N VAL A 438 8.62 -11.71 -23.60
CA VAL A 438 9.85 -10.90 -23.44
C VAL A 438 9.51 -9.48 -22.95
N TYR A 439 8.48 -8.84 -23.49
CA TYR A 439 8.01 -7.55 -23.03
C TYR A 439 7.69 -7.55 -21.52
N THR A 440 6.97 -8.57 -21.04
CA THR A 440 6.58 -8.67 -19.63
C THR A 440 7.80 -8.75 -18.70
N PHE A 441 8.86 -9.48 -19.11
CA PHE A 441 10.11 -9.57 -18.35
C PHE A 441 10.98 -8.31 -18.46
N LEU A 442 10.94 -7.61 -19.58
CA LEU A 442 11.69 -6.37 -19.77
C LEU A 442 11.08 -5.16 -19.07
N LEU A 443 9.75 -5.14 -18.88
CA LEU A 443 9.03 -4.02 -18.30
C LEU A 443 9.60 -3.55 -16.94
N PRO A 444 9.85 -4.42 -15.94
CA PRO A 444 10.44 -4.00 -14.68
C PRO A 444 11.93 -3.62 -14.79
N VAL A 445 12.63 -4.05 -15.83
CA VAL A 445 14.07 -3.82 -16.01
C VAL A 445 14.36 -2.50 -16.71
N ILE A 446 13.79 -2.29 -17.89
CA ILE A 446 14.05 -1.11 -18.74
C ILE A 446 12.93 -0.06 -18.74
N GLY A 447 11.84 -0.32 -18.00
CA GLY A 447 10.72 0.60 -17.88
C GLY A 447 9.72 0.52 -19.04
N PHE A 448 8.62 1.26 -18.87
CA PHE A 448 7.46 1.21 -19.77
C PHE A 448 7.77 1.65 -21.21
N PHE A 449 8.41 2.80 -21.38
CA PHE A 449 8.61 3.38 -22.72
C PHE A 449 9.55 2.55 -23.62
N PRO A 450 10.76 2.15 -23.17
CA PRO A 450 11.65 1.31 -23.97
C PRO A 450 11.06 -0.07 -24.25
N ALA A 451 10.42 -0.69 -23.24
CA ALA A 451 9.81 -2.00 -23.44
C ALA A 451 8.65 -1.94 -24.46
N THR A 452 7.76 -0.94 -24.35
CA THR A 452 6.64 -0.75 -25.28
C THR A 452 7.12 -0.40 -26.69
N LEU A 453 8.19 0.38 -26.82
CA LEU A 453 8.84 0.64 -28.11
C LEU A 453 9.25 -0.67 -28.81
N LEU A 454 9.95 -1.55 -28.07
CA LEU A 454 10.38 -2.84 -28.59
C LEU A 454 9.20 -3.74 -28.97
N LEU A 455 8.13 -3.75 -28.16
CA LEU A 455 6.92 -4.52 -28.45
C LEU A 455 6.23 -4.03 -29.73
N LEU A 456 6.07 -2.74 -29.91
CA LEU A 456 5.39 -2.16 -31.06
C LEU A 456 6.19 -2.36 -32.36
N VAL A 457 7.48 -2.05 -32.31
CA VAL A 457 8.35 -2.24 -33.50
C VAL A 457 8.47 -3.72 -33.86
N GLY A 458 8.77 -4.57 -32.88
CA GLY A 458 8.88 -6.02 -33.05
C GLY A 458 7.58 -6.66 -33.59
N GLY A 459 6.43 -6.25 -33.01
CA GLY A 459 5.11 -6.72 -33.47
C GLY A 459 4.82 -6.35 -34.92
N MET A 460 5.07 -5.09 -35.31
CA MET A 460 4.87 -4.65 -36.71
C MET A 460 5.79 -5.40 -37.69
N VAL A 461 7.04 -5.64 -37.33
CA VAL A 461 7.98 -6.40 -38.15
C VAL A 461 7.54 -7.86 -38.30
N ILE A 462 7.11 -8.50 -37.21
CA ILE A 462 6.57 -9.87 -37.21
C ILE A 462 5.33 -9.97 -38.11
N LEU A 463 4.44 -8.95 -38.07
CA LEU A 463 3.24 -8.89 -38.90
C LEU A 463 3.52 -8.57 -40.38
N GLY A 464 4.77 -8.31 -40.74
CA GLY A 464 5.22 -8.13 -42.12
C GLY A 464 5.24 -6.69 -42.63
N TYR A 465 5.07 -5.69 -41.75
CA TYR A 465 5.26 -4.29 -42.14
C TYR A 465 6.72 -4.03 -42.45
N ARG A 466 7.01 -3.46 -43.65
CA ARG A 466 8.38 -3.21 -44.14
C ARG A 466 8.70 -1.72 -44.31
N LYS A 467 7.69 -0.87 -44.33
CA LYS A 467 7.89 0.58 -44.46
C LYS A 467 8.32 1.20 -43.15
N ILE A 468 9.58 1.57 -43.00
CA ILE A 468 10.15 2.13 -41.78
C ILE A 468 9.39 3.39 -41.32
N SER A 469 9.03 4.28 -42.26
CA SER A 469 8.25 5.48 -41.97
C SER A 469 6.92 5.19 -41.27
N VAL A 470 6.21 4.14 -41.71
CA VAL A 470 4.93 3.73 -41.10
C VAL A 470 5.16 3.19 -39.69
N ILE A 471 6.20 2.38 -39.49
CA ILE A 471 6.57 1.82 -38.19
C ILE A 471 6.90 2.95 -37.21
N CYS A 472 7.75 3.90 -37.62
CA CYS A 472 8.14 5.05 -36.76
C CYS A 472 6.93 5.93 -36.39
N ILE A 473 6.11 6.32 -37.37
CA ILE A 473 4.94 7.18 -37.12
C ILE A 473 3.94 6.47 -36.21
N ALA A 474 3.60 5.21 -36.50
CA ALA A 474 2.65 4.45 -35.68
C ALA A 474 3.15 4.29 -34.24
N THR A 475 4.44 3.98 -34.07
CA THR A 475 5.06 3.82 -32.74
C THR A 475 5.02 5.12 -31.94
N VAL A 476 5.42 6.24 -32.54
CA VAL A 476 5.40 7.56 -31.89
C VAL A 476 3.99 7.97 -31.52
N VAL A 477 3.00 7.78 -32.42
CA VAL A 477 1.60 8.12 -32.15
C VAL A 477 1.05 7.29 -30.99
N VAL A 478 1.31 5.97 -30.96
CA VAL A 478 0.83 5.09 -29.86
C VAL A 478 1.52 5.45 -28.55
N LEU A 479 2.82 5.68 -28.54
CA LEU A 479 3.54 6.07 -27.31
C LEU A 479 3.08 7.43 -26.77
N ALA A 480 2.89 8.42 -27.66
CA ALA A 480 2.39 9.73 -27.27
C ALA A 480 0.94 9.66 -26.72
N PHE A 481 0.09 8.84 -27.34
CA PHE A 481 -1.27 8.58 -26.88
C PHE A 481 -1.27 7.92 -25.49
N LEU A 482 -0.46 6.87 -25.30
CA LEU A 482 -0.34 6.19 -24.01
C LEU A 482 0.20 7.14 -22.93
N TYR A 483 1.23 7.94 -23.24
CA TYR A 483 1.74 8.95 -22.32
C TYR A 483 0.67 9.99 -21.97
N GLY A 484 -0.04 10.52 -22.95
CA GLY A 484 -1.10 11.51 -22.76
C GLY A 484 -2.21 10.97 -21.85
N ILE A 485 -2.72 9.78 -22.14
CA ILE A 485 -3.79 9.18 -21.34
C ILE A 485 -3.31 8.79 -19.93
N PHE A 486 -2.27 7.97 -19.84
CA PHE A 486 -1.90 7.39 -18.54
C PHE A 486 -1.23 8.42 -17.63
N TYR A 487 -0.29 9.22 -18.15
CA TYR A 487 0.46 10.15 -17.32
C TYR A 487 -0.26 11.49 -17.10
N LYS A 488 -0.88 12.07 -18.16
CA LYS A 488 -1.49 13.41 -18.10
C LYS A 488 -2.97 13.39 -17.67
N VAL A 489 -3.75 12.44 -18.17
CA VAL A 489 -5.21 12.40 -17.90
C VAL A 489 -5.51 11.56 -16.67
N LEU A 490 -4.92 10.36 -16.57
CA LEU A 490 -5.20 9.41 -15.48
C LEU A 490 -4.27 9.59 -14.29
N MET A 491 -3.19 10.37 -14.41
CA MET A 491 -2.16 10.57 -13.37
C MET A 491 -1.60 9.25 -12.81
N VAL A 492 -1.58 8.19 -13.64
CA VAL A 492 -1.02 6.89 -13.27
C VAL A 492 0.49 6.92 -13.55
N PRO A 493 1.36 6.73 -12.54
CA PRO A 493 2.78 6.64 -12.79
C PRO A 493 3.09 5.41 -13.63
N LEU A 494 3.75 5.62 -14.78
CA LEU A 494 4.21 4.53 -15.62
C LEU A 494 5.47 3.91 -15.02
N PRO A 495 5.65 2.56 -15.09
CA PRO A 495 6.80 1.88 -14.52
C PRO A 495 8.12 2.46 -15.03
N MET A 496 8.95 2.96 -14.12
CA MET A 496 10.35 3.30 -14.37
C MET A 496 11.15 2.01 -14.24
N GLY A 497 12.00 1.69 -15.20
CA GLY A 497 12.83 0.50 -15.12
C GLY A 497 13.84 0.56 -13.97
N SER A 498 14.29 -0.61 -13.50
CA SER A 498 15.33 -0.69 -12.46
C SER A 498 16.72 -0.25 -12.93
N LEU A 499 16.92 -0.04 -14.23
CA LEU A 499 18.15 0.48 -14.82
C LEU A 499 18.19 2.03 -14.90
N PHE A 500 17.09 2.71 -14.63
CA PHE A 500 16.94 4.16 -14.59
C PHE A 500 16.25 4.54 -13.29
#